data_38e8684a9b8ad0afc05a248c851553e2
#
_entry.id   38e8684a9b8ad0afc05a248c851553e2
#
_cell.length_a   1.000
_cell.length_b   1.000
_cell.length_c   1.000
_cell.angle_alpha   90.00
_cell.angle_beta   90.00
_cell.angle_gamma   90.00
#
_symmetry.space_group_name_H-M   'P 1'
#
loop_
_entity.id
_entity.type
_entity.pdbx_description
1 polymer ?
#
loop_
_entity_poly.entity_id
_entity_poly.type
_entity_poly.pdbx_seq_one_letter_code
_entity_poly.pdbx_strand_id
1 'polypeptide(L)'
;KPALIDIPQPTKKELIAIAEVKKSQLREKADSEISWRQDAVDADIATDEETSTLTEWKKYRVLLMRVDTSTAPDIEWPTPPAVQAR
;
A
#
# COMPACT_ATOMS: atom_id res chain seq x y z
N LYS A 1 30.58 25.47 14.77
CA LYS A 1 30.14 25.00 14.69
C LYS A 1 29.29 24.58 14.59
N PRO A 2 29.05 24.54 14.39
CA PRO A 2 28.06 24.19 14.45
C PRO A 2 27.55 23.25 14.76
N ALA A 3 27.15 23.48 15.34
CA ALA A 3 26.65 22.56 15.89
C ALA A 3 25.85 21.84 15.18
N LEU A 4 26.24 21.15 14.65
CA LEU A 4 25.48 20.46 14.02
C LEU A 4 24.77 19.56 14.76
N ILE A 5 23.58 19.49 14.56
CA ILE A 5 22.83 18.60 15.18
C ILE A 5 23.15 17.28 14.69
N ASP A 6 23.55 16.44 15.56
CA ASP A 6 23.85 15.13 15.23
C ASP A 6 22.60 14.37 15.29
N ILE A 7 21.86 14.32 14.21
CA ILE A 7 20.63 13.58 14.19
C ILE A 7 20.96 12.13 13.97
N PRO A 8 20.62 11.24 14.91
CA PRO A 8 20.97 9.83 14.74
C PRO A 8 20.21 9.24 13.57
N GLN A 9 20.88 8.38 12.86
CA GLN A 9 20.24 7.66 11.79
C GLN A 9 19.32 6.62 12.38
N PRO A 10 18.18 6.35 11.76
CA PRO A 10 17.32 5.28 12.25
C PRO A 10 18.03 3.94 12.18
N THR A 11 17.78 3.11 13.17
CA THR A 11 18.33 1.78 13.20
C THR A 11 17.58 0.91 12.20
N LYS A 12 18.15 -0.22 11.89
CA LYS A 12 17.48 -1.20 11.03
C LYS A 12 16.11 -1.56 11.59
N LYS A 13 16.05 -1.77 12.89
CA LYS A 13 14.79 -2.09 13.55
C LYS A 13 13.75 -0.97 13.35
N GLU A 14 14.21 0.27 13.46
CA GLU A 14 13.31 1.40 13.26
C GLU A 14 12.84 1.49 11.82
N LEU A 15 13.74 1.23 10.88
CA LEU A 15 13.37 1.27 9.47
C LEU A 15 12.34 0.18 9.14
N ILE A 16 12.50 -0.99 9.73
CA ILE A 16 11.54 -2.07 9.56
C ILE A 16 10.19 -1.67 10.15
N ALA A 17 10.20 -1.04 11.33
CA ALA A 17 8.96 -0.61 11.96
C ALA A 17 8.22 0.41 11.09
N ILE A 18 8.96 1.34 10.50
CA ILE A 18 8.37 2.33 9.61
C ILE A 18 7.77 1.63 8.39
N ALA A 19 8.49 0.65 7.85
CA ALA A 19 8.01 -0.10 6.69
C ALA A 19 6.75 -0.90 7.03
N GLU A 20 6.68 -1.46 8.24
CA GLU A 20 5.50 -2.19 8.67
C GLU A 20 4.28 -1.28 8.74
N VAL A 21 4.46 -0.08 9.26
CA VAL A 21 3.37 0.89 9.34
C VAL A 21 2.92 1.27 7.92
N LYS A 22 3.86 1.52 7.03
CA LYS A 22 3.53 1.87 5.66
C LYS A 22 2.76 0.74 4.99
N LYS A 23 3.22 -0.48 5.17
CA LYS A 23 2.56 -1.65 4.59
C LYS A 23 1.12 -1.77 5.09
N SER A 24 0.93 -1.55 6.39
CA SER A 24 -0.39 -1.60 7.00
C SER A 24 -1.32 -0.52 6.44
N GLN A 25 -0.80 0.69 6.30
CA GLN A 25 -1.60 1.80 5.77
C GLN A 25 -2.00 1.56 4.32
N LEU A 26 -1.06 1.05 3.53
CA LEU A 26 -1.35 0.75 2.13
C LEU A 26 -2.36 -0.39 2.01
N ARG A 27 -2.28 -1.36 2.90
CA ARG A 27 -3.24 -2.46 2.90
C ARG A 27 -4.64 -1.97 3.27
N GLU A 28 -4.73 -1.08 4.26
CA GLU A 28 -6.03 -0.52 4.62
C GLU A 28 -6.66 0.22 3.45
N LYS A 29 -5.83 0.96 2.72
CA LYS A 29 -6.34 1.66 1.55
C LYS A 29 -6.82 0.69 0.49
N ALA A 30 -6.04 -0.36 0.23
CA ALA A 30 -6.44 -1.36 -0.73
C ALA A 30 -7.73 -2.06 -0.31
N ASP A 31 -7.84 -2.40 0.98
CA ASP A 31 -9.05 -3.04 1.49
C ASP A 31 -10.27 -2.16 1.28
N SER A 32 -10.12 -0.87 1.53
CA SER A 32 -11.21 0.07 1.35
C SER A 32 -11.63 0.17 -0.12
N GLU A 33 -10.65 0.26 -1.01
CA GLU A 33 -10.94 0.36 -2.44
C GLU A 33 -11.56 -0.92 -2.98
N ILE A 34 -11.20 -2.05 -2.42
CA ILE A 34 -11.76 -3.33 -2.80
C ILE A 34 -13.18 -3.49 -2.27
N SER A 35 -13.38 -3.10 -1.02
CA SER A 35 -14.64 -3.36 -0.34
C SER A 35 -15.85 -2.79 -1.07
N TRP A 36 -15.81 -1.50 -1.39
CA TRP A 36 -16.99 -0.91 -2.03
C TRP A 36 -17.19 -1.42 -3.46
N ARG A 37 -16.09 -1.72 -4.15
CA ARG A 37 -16.21 -2.26 -5.50
C ARG A 37 -16.73 -3.70 -5.47
N GLN A 38 -16.29 -4.45 -4.48
CA GLN A 38 -16.81 -5.81 -4.31
C GLN A 38 -18.31 -5.78 -4.03
N ASP A 39 -18.74 -4.82 -3.22
CA ASP A 39 -20.15 -4.65 -2.94
C ASP A 39 -20.92 -4.34 -4.22
N ALA A 40 -20.34 -3.51 -5.08
CA ALA A 40 -20.99 -3.17 -6.35
C ALA A 40 -21.14 -4.41 -7.23
N VAL A 41 -20.12 -5.25 -7.27
CA VAL A 41 -20.17 -6.48 -8.03
C VAL A 41 -21.22 -7.42 -7.44
N ASP A 42 -21.20 -7.56 -6.12
CA ASP A 42 -22.13 -8.47 -5.45
C ASP A 42 -23.58 -8.01 -5.63
N ALA A 43 -23.80 -6.70 -5.69
CA ALA A 43 -25.13 -6.16 -5.91
C ALA A 43 -25.50 -6.08 -7.39
N ASP A 44 -24.59 -6.52 -8.25
CA ASP A 44 -24.82 -6.59 -9.70
C ASP A 44 -25.06 -5.22 -10.31
N ILE A 45 -24.37 -4.21 -9.78
CA ILE A 45 -24.45 -2.85 -10.30
C ILE A 45 -23.10 -2.27 -10.66
N ALA A 46 -22.05 -3.10 -10.63
CA ALA A 46 -20.70 -2.62 -10.93
C ALA A 46 -20.59 -2.27 -12.40
N THR A 47 -19.90 -1.17 -12.67
CA THR A 47 -19.56 -0.84 -14.06
C THR A 47 -18.40 -1.71 -14.49
N ASP A 48 -18.15 -1.75 -15.80
CA ASP A 48 -17.00 -2.50 -16.33
C ASP A 48 -15.70 -1.95 -15.75
N GLU A 49 -15.63 -0.62 -15.61
CA GLU A 49 -14.46 0.00 -15.06
C GLU A 49 -14.26 -0.38 -13.61
N GLU A 50 -15.34 -0.41 -12.85
CA GLU A 50 -15.25 -0.80 -11.44
C GLU A 50 -14.80 -2.24 -11.29
N THR A 51 -15.29 -3.13 -12.13
CA THR A 51 -14.89 -4.53 -12.08
C THR A 51 -13.42 -4.69 -12.43
N SER A 52 -12.97 -3.99 -13.44
CA SER A 52 -11.58 -4.02 -13.87
C SER A 52 -10.66 -3.47 -12.79
N THR A 53 -11.04 -2.34 -12.21
CA THR A 53 -10.25 -1.71 -11.16
C THR A 53 -10.22 -2.58 -9.90
N LEU A 54 -11.33 -3.25 -9.61
CA LEU A 54 -11.36 -4.18 -8.48
C LEU A 54 -10.29 -5.26 -8.62
N THR A 55 -10.18 -5.82 -9.82
CA THR A 55 -9.16 -6.83 -10.09
C THR A 55 -7.77 -6.28 -9.86
N GLU A 56 -7.52 -5.04 -10.32
CA GLU A 56 -6.23 -4.42 -10.14
C GLU A 56 -5.90 -4.20 -8.66
N TRP A 57 -6.88 -3.78 -7.88
CA TRP A 57 -6.66 -3.58 -6.45
C TRP A 57 -6.39 -4.90 -5.74
N LYS A 58 -7.06 -5.97 -6.16
CA LYS A 58 -6.82 -7.29 -5.57
C LYS A 58 -5.40 -7.77 -5.87
N LYS A 59 -4.93 -7.54 -7.10
CA LYS A 59 -3.56 -7.88 -7.46
C LYS A 59 -2.57 -7.09 -6.62
N TYR A 60 -2.83 -5.79 -6.49
CA TYR A 60 -1.98 -4.92 -5.69
C TYR A 60 -1.92 -5.42 -4.25
N ARG A 61 -3.07 -5.77 -3.70
CA ARG A 61 -3.10 -6.24 -2.30
C ARG A 61 -2.27 -7.51 -2.11
N VAL A 62 -2.35 -8.43 -3.06
CA VAL A 62 -1.56 -9.66 -2.97
C VAL A 62 -0.06 -9.33 -3.04
N LEU A 63 0.32 -8.46 -3.97
CA LEU A 63 1.72 -8.07 -4.08
C LEU A 63 2.20 -7.38 -2.82
N LEU A 64 1.34 -6.56 -2.24
CA LEU A 64 1.68 -5.86 -1.01
C LEU A 64 1.88 -6.83 0.14
N MET A 65 1.04 -7.87 0.21
CA MET A 65 1.19 -8.87 1.26
C MET A 65 2.51 -9.63 1.15
N ARG A 66 3.07 -9.67 -0.05
CA ARG A 66 4.34 -10.35 -0.28
C ARG A 66 5.56 -9.48 -0.01
N VAL A 67 5.34 -8.21 0.30
CA VAL A 67 6.45 -7.30 0.60
C VAL A 67 7.16 -7.76 1.87
N ASP A 68 8.48 -7.86 1.78
CA ASP A 68 9.30 -8.28 2.93
C ASP A 68 9.91 -7.04 3.54
N THR A 69 9.39 -6.63 4.69
CA THR A 69 9.85 -5.41 5.35
C THR A 69 11.23 -5.56 5.97
N SER A 70 11.73 -6.79 6.07
CA SER A 70 13.05 -7.00 6.65
C SER A 70 14.17 -6.42 5.81
N THR A 71 13.89 -6.09 4.55
CA THR A 71 14.89 -5.47 3.69
C THR A 71 14.91 -3.95 3.76
N ALA A 72 14.08 -3.38 4.63
CA ALA A 72 14.01 -1.93 4.74
C ALA A 72 15.40 -1.33 4.95
N PRO A 73 15.67 -0.18 4.36
CA PRO A 73 14.75 0.66 3.59
C PRO A 73 14.67 0.29 2.10
N ASP A 74 15.36 -0.76 1.68
CA ASP A 74 15.43 -1.15 0.27
C ASP A 74 14.26 -2.04 -0.10
N ILE A 75 13.08 -1.51 -0.03
CA ILE A 75 11.86 -2.24 -0.32
C ILE A 75 11.29 -1.75 -1.65
N GLU A 76 11.03 -2.70 -2.53
CA GLU A 76 10.37 -2.37 -3.77
C GLU A 76 8.88 -2.43 -3.54
N TRP A 77 8.29 -1.29 -3.32
CA TRP A 77 6.85 -1.22 -3.05
C TRP A 77 6.07 -1.41 -4.35
N PRO A 78 5.02 -2.24 -4.34
CA PRO A 78 4.20 -2.37 -5.55
C PRO A 78 3.50 -1.05 -5.86
N THR A 79 3.25 -0.85 -7.14
CA THR A 79 2.58 0.37 -7.59
C THR A 79 1.07 0.16 -7.47
N PRO A 80 0.37 1.05 -6.77
CA PRO A 80 -1.08 0.93 -6.70
C PRO A 80 -1.72 1.16 -8.05
N PRO A 81 -2.93 0.66 -8.26
CA PRO A 81 -3.64 0.95 -9.49
C PRO A 81 -3.77 2.45 -9.68
N ALA A 82 -3.74 2.87 -10.94
CA ALA A 82 -3.88 4.27 -11.21
C ALA A 82 -5.28 4.69 -10.83
N VAL A 83 -5.36 5.51 -9.81
CA VAL A 83 -6.63 5.98 -9.39
C VAL A 83 -6.86 7.28 -10.06
N GLN A 84 -7.94 7.40 -10.76
CA GLN A 84 -8.22 8.58 -11.40
C GLN A 84 -8.54 9.59 -10.45
N ALA A 85 -7.80 10.62 -10.48
CA ALA A 85 -8.17 11.69 -9.68
C ALA A 85 -9.30 12.23 -10.35
N ARG A 86 -10.21 12.44 -9.82
CA ARG A 86 -11.21 12.96 -10.51
C ARG A 86 -11.75 13.97 -10.01
#